data_35118fc2a920036bd51d04472b69fb40
#
_entry.id   35118fc2a920036bd51d04472b69fb40
#
_cell.length_a   1.000
_cell.length_b   1.000
_cell.length_c   1.000
_cell.angle_alpha   90.00
_cell.angle_beta   90.00
_cell.angle_gamma   90.00
#
_symmetry.space_group_name_H-M   'P 1'
#
loop_
_entity.id
_entity.type
_entity.pdbx_description
1 polymer ?
#
loop_
_entity_poly.entity_id
_entity_poly.type
_entity_poly.pdbx_seq_one_letter_code
_entity_poly.pdbx_strand_id
1 'polypeptide(L)'
;GYVAGVVVQNVGARVIAVTGLTIRASEPVEIGFRVCIAALFATWWFYAVIQSYRRARVAARLVNMPGETFGEYLLGTAGTVVIAWCLILIVGAMNRVGRMLIEALGGYMPHPAAVVVGVAILAAIVFFLTSNVILRGGIGFFRHRAEQMNTRTARGIFKPFVPERSASPASPVTWESVGGQGRVFLGRGPSRLDIAQVCGGEAMEPIRVYSGMPTGGAGIEQAAATVVAELRRTGAFDRAVILIAASTGSGWVDEWQVQPLEFLTRGN
;
A
#
# COMPACT_ATOMS: atom_id res chain seq x y z
N GLY A 1 24.69 11.32 4.44
CA GLY A 1 25.83 11.83 5.24
C GLY A 1 25.53 11.86 6.74
N TYR A 2 24.39 12.40 7.18
CA TYR A 2 24.10 12.61 8.61
C TYR A 2 23.88 11.30 9.39
N VAL A 3 23.14 10.33 8.85
CA VAL A 3 22.92 9.03 9.51
C VAL A 3 24.21 8.22 9.60
N ALA A 4 25.01 8.20 8.54
CA ALA A 4 26.34 7.58 8.59
C ALA A 4 27.24 8.28 9.63
N GLY A 5 27.16 9.61 9.74
CA GLY A 5 27.87 10.39 10.75
C GLY A 5 27.45 10.04 12.18
N VAL A 6 26.12 9.93 12.43
CA VAL A 6 25.60 9.59 13.77
C VAL A 6 25.89 8.14 14.14
N VAL A 7 25.78 7.20 13.20
CA VAL A 7 26.15 5.78 13.42
C VAL A 7 27.64 5.65 13.67
N VAL A 8 28.48 6.33 12.89
CA VAL A 8 29.93 6.31 13.06
C VAL A 8 30.35 6.97 14.38
N GLN A 9 29.71 8.07 14.80
CA GLN A 9 29.96 8.71 16.08
C GLN A 9 29.55 7.81 17.26
N ASN A 10 28.37 7.17 17.20
CA ASN A 10 27.91 6.30 18.29
C ASN A 10 28.67 4.96 18.35
N VAL A 11 28.98 4.35 17.22
CA VAL A 11 29.76 3.11 17.15
C VAL A 11 31.23 3.42 17.49
N GLY A 12 31.79 4.50 16.96
CA GLY A 12 33.13 4.95 17.26
C GLY A 12 33.34 5.30 18.73
N ALA A 13 32.40 6.02 19.36
CA ALA A 13 32.42 6.33 20.78
C ALA A 13 32.36 5.06 21.66
N ARG A 14 31.57 4.07 21.27
CA ARG A 14 31.50 2.78 21.99
C ARG A 14 32.76 1.94 21.82
N VAL A 15 33.35 1.91 20.62
CA VAL A 15 34.61 1.22 20.36
C VAL A 15 35.76 1.88 21.12
N ILE A 16 35.82 3.22 21.18
CA ILE A 16 36.78 3.95 21.99
C ILE A 16 36.60 3.68 23.47
N ALA A 17 35.37 3.65 23.97
CA ALA A 17 35.08 3.34 25.37
C ALA A 17 35.47 1.90 25.77
N VAL A 18 35.37 0.94 24.84
CA VAL A 18 35.72 -0.47 25.09
C VAL A 18 37.22 -0.75 24.89
N THR A 19 37.88 -0.08 23.94
CA THR A 19 39.27 -0.36 23.57
C THR A 19 40.29 0.60 24.18
N GLY A 20 39.88 1.72 24.76
CA GLY A 20 40.76 2.75 25.30
C GLY A 20 41.65 3.44 24.24
N LEU A 21 41.42 3.17 22.96
CA LEU A 21 42.17 3.72 21.84
C LEU A 21 41.63 5.08 21.41
N THR A 22 42.24 6.16 21.87
CA THR A 22 42.00 7.51 21.36
C THR A 22 42.70 7.70 20.03
N ILE A 23 42.11 7.26 18.94
CA ILE A 23 42.57 7.59 17.59
C ILE A 23 42.07 9.02 17.28
N ARG A 24 42.97 9.99 17.48
CA ARG A 24 42.79 11.37 16.97
C ARG A 24 43.04 11.33 15.46
N ALA A 25 42.04 10.92 14.68
CA ALA A 25 42.13 10.96 13.22
C ALA A 25 42.25 12.43 12.78
N SER A 26 43.21 12.73 11.91
CA SER A 26 43.28 14.05 11.27
C SER A 26 42.00 14.27 10.43
N GLU A 27 41.54 15.53 10.30
CA GLU A 27 40.31 15.85 9.53
C GLU A 27 40.24 15.17 8.14
N PRO A 28 41.33 15.10 7.33
CA PRO A 28 41.25 14.43 6.02
C PRO A 28 40.98 12.91 6.10
N VAL A 29 41.42 12.24 7.16
CA VAL A 29 41.16 10.80 7.38
C VAL A 29 39.69 10.57 7.73
N GLU A 30 39.11 11.43 8.53
CA GLU A 30 37.66 11.35 8.88
C GLU A 30 36.77 11.61 7.66
N ILE A 31 37.13 12.60 6.83
CA ILE A 31 36.43 12.88 5.56
C ILE A 31 36.56 11.69 4.61
N GLY A 32 37.78 11.14 4.45
CA GLY A 32 38.01 9.95 3.64
C GLY A 32 37.19 8.75 4.05
N PHE A 33 37.10 8.49 5.35
CA PHE A 33 36.27 7.40 5.91
C PHE A 33 34.80 7.60 5.65
N ARG A 34 34.28 8.82 5.84
CA ARG A 34 32.89 9.17 5.54
C ARG A 34 32.55 8.99 4.06
N VAL A 35 33.46 9.39 3.15
CA VAL A 35 33.30 9.22 1.71
C VAL A 35 33.30 7.73 1.33
N CYS A 36 34.22 6.93 1.90
CA CYS A 36 34.26 5.49 1.68
C CYS A 36 32.94 4.80 2.12
N ILE A 37 32.43 5.12 3.30
CA ILE A 37 31.16 4.57 3.79
C ILE A 37 30.01 4.98 2.86
N ALA A 38 29.95 6.23 2.45
CA ALA A 38 28.92 6.72 1.53
C ALA A 38 28.99 6.01 0.17
N ALA A 39 30.19 5.80 -0.35
CA ALA A 39 30.42 5.08 -1.60
C ALA A 39 30.00 3.60 -1.50
N LEU A 40 30.36 2.91 -0.42
CA LEU A 40 29.95 1.53 -0.17
C LEU A 40 28.44 1.42 -0.05
N PHE A 41 27.79 2.35 0.66
CA PHE A 41 26.34 2.37 0.79
C PHE A 41 25.64 2.63 -0.55
N ALA A 42 26.15 3.58 -1.35
CA ALA A 42 25.64 3.86 -2.67
C ALA A 42 25.77 2.66 -3.62
N THR A 43 26.91 1.98 -3.58
CA THR A 43 27.17 0.77 -4.39
C THR A 43 26.23 -0.37 -3.99
N TRP A 44 26.08 -0.61 -2.69
CA TRP A 44 25.17 -1.62 -2.17
C TRP A 44 23.70 -1.31 -2.53
N TRP A 45 23.30 -0.05 -2.40
CA TRP A 45 21.94 0.38 -2.76
C TRP A 45 21.68 0.19 -4.25
N PHE A 46 22.62 0.58 -5.11
CA PHE A 46 22.49 0.40 -6.56
C PHE A 46 22.40 -1.08 -6.94
N TYR A 47 23.22 -1.93 -6.31
CA TYR A 47 23.14 -3.37 -6.47
C TYR A 47 21.78 -3.92 -6.04
N ALA A 48 21.25 -3.48 -4.89
CA ALA A 48 19.95 -3.89 -4.39
C ALA A 48 18.81 -3.51 -5.35
N VAL A 49 18.83 -2.31 -5.93
CA VAL A 49 17.87 -1.84 -6.93
C VAL A 49 17.92 -2.72 -8.19
N ILE A 50 19.10 -3.02 -8.70
CA ILE A 50 19.26 -3.91 -9.88
C ILE A 50 18.73 -5.31 -9.58
N GLN A 51 19.04 -5.87 -8.44
CA GLN A 51 18.56 -7.20 -8.04
C GLN A 51 17.04 -7.24 -7.86
N SER A 52 16.46 -6.22 -7.26
CA SER A 52 15.00 -6.09 -7.12
C SER A 52 14.30 -5.98 -8.47
N TYR A 53 14.84 -5.17 -9.39
CA TYR A 53 14.34 -5.06 -10.76
C TYR A 53 14.40 -6.40 -11.52
N ARG A 54 15.53 -7.13 -11.41
CA ARG A 54 15.67 -8.45 -12.01
C ARG A 54 14.63 -9.43 -11.48
N ARG A 55 14.37 -9.45 -10.17
CA ARG A 55 13.35 -10.29 -9.54
C ARG A 55 11.95 -9.91 -10.00
N ALA A 56 11.63 -8.62 -10.07
CA ALA A 56 10.35 -8.12 -10.57
C ALA A 56 10.11 -8.57 -12.03
N ARG A 57 11.12 -8.49 -12.90
CA ARG A 57 11.03 -8.97 -14.30
C ARG A 57 10.83 -10.48 -14.41
N VAL A 58 11.49 -11.25 -13.55
CA VAL A 58 11.29 -12.72 -13.52
C VAL A 58 9.86 -13.05 -13.10
N ALA A 59 9.37 -12.39 -12.05
CA ALA A 59 7.99 -12.55 -11.58
C ALA A 59 6.97 -12.17 -12.67
N ALA A 60 7.16 -11.02 -13.35
CA ALA A 60 6.30 -10.59 -14.45
C ALA A 60 6.26 -11.61 -15.61
N ARG A 61 7.39 -12.20 -15.95
CA ARG A 61 7.46 -13.27 -16.99
C ARG A 61 6.70 -14.53 -16.60
N LEU A 62 6.78 -14.93 -15.30
CA LEU A 62 6.09 -16.12 -14.80
C LEU A 62 4.55 -15.98 -14.88
N VAL A 63 4.04 -14.74 -14.72
CA VAL A 63 2.59 -14.45 -14.81
C VAL A 63 2.19 -13.90 -16.19
N ASN A 64 3.07 -13.96 -17.19
CA ASN A 64 2.84 -13.45 -18.54
C ASN A 64 2.35 -11.99 -18.60
N MET A 65 2.81 -11.16 -17.65
CA MET A 65 2.51 -9.72 -17.61
C MET A 65 3.57 -8.91 -18.37
N PRO A 66 3.19 -7.78 -18.99
CA PRO A 66 4.18 -6.86 -19.54
C PRO A 66 5.07 -6.34 -18.40
N GLY A 67 6.37 -6.61 -18.50
CA GLY A 67 7.33 -6.14 -17.50
C GLY A 67 7.53 -4.64 -17.60
N GLU A 68 7.62 -3.97 -16.46
CA GLU A 68 7.96 -2.56 -16.39
C GLU A 68 9.33 -2.29 -17.00
N THR A 69 9.50 -1.12 -17.61
CA THR A 69 10.81 -0.65 -18.06
C THR A 69 11.67 -0.29 -16.85
N PHE A 70 13.00 -0.31 -17.02
CA PHE A 70 13.91 0.07 -15.93
C PHE A 70 13.65 1.51 -15.44
N GLY A 71 13.27 2.42 -16.35
CA GLY A 71 12.93 3.79 -16.01
C GLY A 71 11.69 3.92 -15.13
N GLU A 72 10.63 3.19 -15.43
CA GLU A 72 9.39 3.16 -14.62
C GLU A 72 9.67 2.58 -13.22
N TYR A 73 10.44 1.51 -13.15
CA TYR A 73 10.87 0.92 -11.89
C TYR A 73 11.72 1.87 -11.04
N LEU A 74 12.63 2.62 -11.68
CA LEU A 74 13.46 3.62 -11.01
C LEU A 74 12.61 4.78 -10.48
N LEU A 75 11.61 5.22 -11.24
CA LEU A 75 10.69 6.27 -10.83
C LEU A 75 9.87 5.86 -9.60
N GLY A 76 9.36 4.62 -9.58
CA GLY A 76 8.70 4.05 -8.40
C GLY A 76 9.61 3.95 -7.18
N THR A 77 10.87 3.55 -7.40
CA THR A 77 11.87 3.45 -6.32
C THR A 77 12.31 4.83 -5.82
N ALA A 78 12.35 5.85 -6.68
CA ALA A 78 12.68 7.22 -6.29
C ALA A 78 11.70 7.77 -5.24
N GLY A 79 10.41 7.47 -5.36
CA GLY A 79 9.40 7.81 -4.35
C GLY A 79 9.75 7.26 -2.96
N THR A 80 10.18 6.00 -2.89
CA THR A 80 10.60 5.35 -1.63
C THR A 80 11.83 6.02 -1.03
N VAL A 81 12.79 6.41 -1.87
CA VAL A 81 14.00 7.14 -1.43
C VAL A 81 13.63 8.51 -0.88
N VAL A 82 12.75 9.25 -1.54
CA VAL A 82 12.28 10.56 -1.07
C VAL A 82 11.61 10.42 0.28
N ILE A 83 10.73 9.43 0.46
CA ILE A 83 10.06 9.15 1.75
C ILE A 83 11.10 8.84 2.84
N ALA A 84 12.08 7.98 2.55
CA ALA A 84 13.14 7.66 3.49
C ALA A 84 13.97 8.88 3.89
N TRP A 85 14.31 9.75 2.94
CA TRP A 85 14.99 11.02 3.22
C TRP A 85 14.15 11.97 4.07
N CYS A 86 12.85 12.10 3.76
CA CYS A 86 11.93 12.90 4.58
C CYS A 86 11.89 12.40 6.03
N LEU A 87 11.81 11.07 6.24
CA LEU A 87 11.83 10.47 7.58
C LEU A 87 13.13 10.78 8.32
N ILE A 88 14.29 10.66 7.66
CA ILE A 88 15.59 11.00 8.24
C ILE A 88 15.65 12.48 8.64
N LEU A 89 15.16 13.39 7.79
CA LEU A 89 15.12 14.81 8.08
C LEU A 89 14.18 15.12 9.26
N ILE A 90 13.02 14.46 9.34
CA ILE A 90 12.08 14.60 10.45
C ILE A 90 12.73 14.15 11.78
N VAL A 91 13.38 12.97 11.80
CA VAL A 91 14.10 12.48 12.99
C VAL A 91 15.23 13.43 13.38
N GLY A 92 15.98 13.94 12.41
CA GLY A 92 17.04 14.93 12.65
C GLY A 92 16.51 16.25 13.23
N ALA A 93 15.38 16.74 12.72
CA ALA A 93 14.70 17.92 13.23
C ALA A 93 14.18 17.70 14.67
N MET A 94 13.56 16.55 14.92
CA MET A 94 13.07 16.18 16.27
C MET A 94 14.20 16.14 17.29
N ASN A 95 15.35 15.53 16.94
CA ASN A 95 16.53 15.52 17.81
C ASN A 95 17.07 16.91 18.08
N ARG A 96 17.01 17.82 17.09
CA ARG A 96 17.45 19.22 17.27
C ARG A 96 16.51 19.98 18.18
N VAL A 97 15.19 19.87 17.94
CA VAL A 97 14.15 20.51 18.80
C VAL A 97 14.23 19.97 20.23
N GLY A 98 14.38 18.65 20.40
CA GLY A 98 14.55 18.04 21.71
C GLY A 98 15.74 18.62 22.49
N ARG A 99 16.91 18.76 21.84
CA ARG A 99 18.07 19.40 22.49
C ARG A 99 17.82 20.84 22.86
N MET A 100 17.24 21.64 21.94
CA MET A 100 16.90 23.05 22.22
C MET A 100 15.95 23.18 23.41
N LEU A 101 14.95 22.29 23.52
CA LEU A 101 14.01 22.24 24.64
C LEU A 101 14.73 21.93 25.95
N ILE A 102 15.59 20.93 25.99
CA ILE A 102 16.34 20.52 27.17
C ILE A 102 17.31 21.64 27.61
N GLU A 103 18.01 22.28 26.68
CA GLU A 103 18.88 23.42 26.94
C GLU A 103 18.11 24.64 27.53
N ALA A 104 16.96 24.96 26.92
CA ALA A 104 16.11 26.05 27.38
C ALA A 104 15.54 25.81 28.81
N LEU A 105 15.11 24.57 29.08
CA LEU A 105 14.58 24.17 30.39
C LEU A 105 15.69 24.06 31.46
N GLY A 106 16.93 23.73 31.04
CA GLY A 106 18.08 23.62 31.94
C GLY A 106 18.44 24.92 32.68
N GLY A 107 17.99 26.08 32.14
CA GLY A 107 18.10 27.37 32.85
C GLY A 107 17.13 27.56 34.04
N TYR A 108 16.05 26.75 34.11
CA TYR A 108 15.00 26.88 35.09
C TYR A 108 14.92 25.70 36.08
N MET A 109 15.49 24.55 35.73
CA MET A 109 15.40 23.32 36.53
C MET A 109 16.64 22.47 36.41
N PRO A 110 16.87 21.51 37.36
CA PRO A 110 17.99 20.56 37.26
C PRO A 110 17.97 19.74 35.97
N HIS A 111 19.15 19.47 35.41
CA HIS A 111 19.28 18.79 34.12
C HIS A 111 18.45 17.47 33.97
N PRO A 112 18.35 16.57 34.96
CA PRO A 112 17.50 15.39 34.85
C PRO A 112 16.01 15.73 34.67
N ALA A 113 15.52 16.76 35.39
CA ALA A 113 14.14 17.20 35.25
C ALA A 113 13.89 17.84 33.87
N ALA A 114 14.83 18.67 33.38
CA ALA A 114 14.77 19.28 32.05
C ALA A 114 14.69 18.20 30.93
N VAL A 115 15.43 17.09 31.08
CA VAL A 115 15.34 15.97 30.13
C VAL A 115 13.96 15.32 30.14
N VAL A 116 13.43 14.99 31.30
CA VAL A 116 12.10 14.35 31.43
C VAL A 116 11.00 15.25 30.85
N VAL A 117 10.99 16.53 31.24
CA VAL A 117 9.99 17.50 30.75
C VAL A 117 10.16 17.75 29.26
N GLY A 118 11.38 17.92 28.77
CA GLY A 118 11.65 18.12 27.33
C GLY A 118 11.21 16.95 26.46
N VAL A 119 11.48 15.72 26.91
CA VAL A 119 11.01 14.51 26.23
C VAL A 119 9.48 14.41 26.25
N ALA A 120 8.85 14.71 27.38
CA ALA A 120 7.38 14.70 27.50
C ALA A 120 6.72 15.72 26.55
N ILE A 121 7.25 16.96 26.49
CA ILE A 121 6.78 18.00 25.56
C ILE A 121 6.95 17.53 24.11
N LEU A 122 8.12 17.01 23.75
CA LEU A 122 8.39 16.52 22.40
C LEU A 122 7.44 15.37 22.03
N ALA A 123 7.21 14.42 22.95
CA ALA A 123 6.26 13.33 22.74
C ALA A 123 4.82 13.83 22.55
N ALA A 124 4.40 14.82 23.32
CA ALA A 124 3.09 15.47 23.18
C ALA A 124 2.94 16.17 21.81
N ILE A 125 3.96 16.89 21.35
CA ILE A 125 3.97 17.54 20.03
C ILE A 125 3.87 16.50 18.93
N VAL A 126 4.67 15.43 18.99
CA VAL A 126 4.66 14.35 18.01
C VAL A 126 3.30 13.66 17.98
N PHE A 127 2.74 13.33 19.14
CA PHE A 127 1.41 12.74 19.25
C PHE A 127 0.33 13.65 18.65
N PHE A 128 0.36 14.93 18.96
CA PHE A 128 -0.60 15.90 18.41
C PHE A 128 -0.49 16.04 16.89
N LEU A 129 0.73 16.16 16.36
CA LEU A 129 0.97 16.24 14.91
C LEU A 129 0.55 14.95 14.20
N THR A 130 0.89 13.79 14.77
CA THR A 130 0.53 12.50 14.17
C THR A 130 -0.99 12.31 14.17
N SER A 131 -1.67 12.56 15.29
CA SER A 131 -3.11 12.33 15.39
C SER A 131 -3.96 13.34 14.61
N ASN A 132 -3.56 14.60 14.55
CA ASN A 132 -4.38 15.63 13.90
C ASN A 132 -3.98 15.92 12.45
N VAL A 133 -2.69 15.99 12.15
CA VAL A 133 -2.22 16.35 10.81
C VAL A 133 -2.12 15.11 9.92
N ILE A 134 -1.42 14.07 10.38
CA ILE A 134 -1.16 12.87 9.56
C ILE A 134 -2.40 12.00 9.46
N LEU A 135 -3.02 11.64 10.59
CA LEU A 135 -4.17 10.74 10.54
C LEU A 135 -5.41 11.42 9.97
N ARG A 136 -5.81 12.57 10.48
CA ARG A 136 -7.02 13.25 10.00
C ARG A 136 -6.83 13.86 8.62
N GLY A 137 -5.73 14.55 8.36
CA GLY A 137 -5.43 15.17 7.06
C GLY A 137 -5.10 14.13 5.99
N GLY A 138 -4.25 13.14 6.32
CA GLY A 138 -3.88 12.06 5.41
C GLY A 138 -5.07 11.19 5.03
N ILE A 139 -5.85 10.72 6.01
CA ILE A 139 -7.04 9.90 5.74
C ILE A 139 -8.05 10.69 4.90
N GLY A 140 -8.27 11.98 5.18
CA GLY A 140 -9.14 12.83 4.38
C GLY A 140 -8.68 12.95 2.92
N PHE A 141 -7.40 13.17 2.69
CA PHE A 141 -6.82 13.25 1.35
C PHE A 141 -6.94 11.91 0.59
N PHE A 142 -6.58 10.79 1.23
CA PHE A 142 -6.71 9.46 0.61
C PHE A 142 -8.16 9.09 0.33
N ARG A 143 -9.07 9.41 1.23
CA ARG A 143 -10.51 9.20 1.04
C ARG A 143 -11.03 9.96 -0.18
N HIS A 144 -10.73 11.25 -0.29
CA HIS A 144 -11.14 12.06 -1.45
C HIS A 144 -10.56 11.55 -2.77
N ARG A 145 -9.29 11.14 -2.76
CA ARG A 145 -8.63 10.52 -3.92
C ARG A 145 -9.29 9.19 -4.30
N ALA A 146 -9.57 8.35 -3.31
CA ALA A 146 -10.25 7.06 -3.52
C ALA A 146 -11.68 7.26 -4.07
N GLU A 147 -12.43 8.23 -3.57
CA GLU A 147 -13.75 8.60 -4.07
C GLU A 147 -13.69 9.04 -5.55
N GLN A 148 -12.73 9.90 -5.92
CA GLN A 148 -12.54 10.30 -7.31
C GLN A 148 -12.17 9.14 -8.24
N MET A 149 -11.32 8.22 -7.78
CA MET A 149 -10.98 7.01 -8.55
C MET A 149 -12.18 6.06 -8.66
N ASN A 150 -12.99 5.99 -7.63
CA ASN A 150 -14.15 5.10 -7.57
C ASN A 150 -15.29 5.52 -8.50
N THR A 151 -15.39 6.78 -8.88
CA THR A 151 -16.37 7.28 -9.87
C THR A 151 -16.01 6.95 -11.31
N ARG A 152 -14.75 6.66 -11.61
CA ARG A 152 -14.27 6.38 -12.96
C ARG A 152 -14.42 4.91 -13.32
N THR A 153 -14.85 4.64 -14.56
CA THR A 153 -14.81 3.29 -15.13
C THR A 153 -13.48 3.09 -15.86
N ALA A 154 -12.79 1.98 -15.59
CA ALA A 154 -11.54 1.67 -16.27
C ALA A 154 -11.78 1.44 -17.79
N ARG A 155 -10.76 1.73 -18.61
CA ARG A 155 -10.84 1.55 -20.06
C ARG A 155 -11.10 0.08 -20.41
N GLY A 156 -12.01 -0.17 -21.35
CA GLY A 156 -12.36 -1.52 -21.79
C GLY A 156 -13.30 -2.27 -20.85
N ILE A 157 -13.83 -1.61 -19.84
CA ILE A 157 -14.85 -2.17 -18.95
C ILE A 157 -16.22 -1.68 -19.38
N PHE A 158 -17.14 -2.62 -19.61
CA PHE A 158 -18.49 -2.36 -20.03
C PHE A 158 -19.48 -2.90 -19.01
N LYS A 159 -20.63 -2.25 -18.94
CA LYS A 159 -21.75 -2.71 -18.12
C LYS A 159 -22.21 -4.10 -18.60
N PRO A 160 -22.39 -5.07 -17.69
CA PRO A 160 -22.85 -6.39 -18.07
C PRO A 160 -24.31 -6.36 -18.57
N PHE A 161 -24.61 -7.16 -19.59
CA PHE A 161 -25.96 -7.33 -20.11
C PHE A 161 -26.62 -8.63 -19.63
N VAL A 162 -25.81 -9.58 -19.17
CA VAL A 162 -26.31 -10.90 -18.73
C VAL A 162 -26.95 -10.81 -17.35
N PRO A 163 -28.13 -11.44 -17.15
CA PRO A 163 -28.87 -11.33 -15.90
C PRO A 163 -28.14 -11.96 -14.70
N GLU A 164 -27.18 -12.84 -14.92
CA GLU A 164 -26.36 -13.51 -13.92
C GLU A 164 -25.39 -12.56 -13.21
N ARG A 165 -25.24 -11.32 -13.68
CA ARG A 165 -24.33 -10.34 -13.08
C ARG A 165 -25.09 -9.19 -12.45
N SER A 166 -24.64 -8.76 -11.26
CA SER A 166 -25.12 -7.51 -10.66
C SER A 166 -24.87 -6.33 -11.60
N ALA A 167 -25.62 -5.27 -11.45
CA ALA A 167 -25.61 -4.08 -12.31
C ALA A 167 -26.00 -4.33 -13.78
N SER A 168 -26.50 -5.51 -14.13
CA SER A 168 -27.16 -5.77 -15.42
C SER A 168 -28.53 -5.08 -15.48
N PRO A 169 -29.20 -5.03 -16.65
CA PRO A 169 -30.55 -4.46 -16.75
C PRO A 169 -31.58 -5.15 -15.86
N ALA A 170 -31.37 -6.42 -15.50
CA ALA A 170 -32.24 -7.20 -14.61
C ALA A 170 -31.92 -7.02 -13.12
N SER A 171 -30.84 -6.33 -12.78
CA SER A 171 -30.39 -6.14 -11.40
C SER A 171 -30.91 -4.82 -10.81
N PRO A 172 -31.40 -4.80 -9.56
CA PRO A 172 -31.72 -3.57 -8.85
C PRO A 172 -30.47 -2.78 -8.43
N VAL A 173 -29.28 -3.41 -8.46
CA VAL A 173 -28.01 -2.75 -8.19
C VAL A 173 -27.62 -1.89 -9.38
N THR A 174 -27.33 -0.61 -9.16
CA THR A 174 -26.94 0.30 -10.23
C THR A 174 -25.45 0.20 -10.54
N TRP A 175 -25.09 0.46 -11.81
CA TRP A 175 -23.68 0.49 -12.24
C TRP A 175 -22.83 1.51 -11.48
N GLU A 176 -23.43 2.62 -11.07
CA GLU A 176 -22.81 3.70 -10.35
C GLU A 176 -22.51 3.31 -8.89
N SER A 177 -23.42 2.53 -8.27
CA SER A 177 -23.32 2.15 -6.86
C SER A 177 -22.21 1.13 -6.56
N VAL A 178 -21.80 0.32 -7.55
CA VAL A 178 -20.76 -0.70 -7.34
C VAL A 178 -19.34 -0.13 -7.31
N GLY A 179 -19.16 1.14 -7.69
CA GLY A 179 -17.86 1.79 -7.69
C GLY A 179 -16.88 1.25 -8.76
N GLY A 180 -15.69 1.85 -8.86
CA GLY A 180 -14.72 1.54 -9.91
C GLY A 180 -14.26 0.08 -9.92
N GLN A 181 -13.94 -0.48 -8.76
CA GLN A 181 -13.45 -1.86 -8.64
C GLN A 181 -14.59 -2.90 -8.84
N GLY A 182 -15.78 -2.62 -8.34
CA GLY A 182 -16.96 -3.45 -8.62
C GLY A 182 -17.30 -3.49 -10.12
N ARG A 183 -17.12 -2.37 -10.82
CA ARG A 183 -17.30 -2.32 -12.29
C ARG A 183 -16.28 -3.21 -13.01
N VAL A 184 -15.02 -3.19 -12.58
CA VAL A 184 -14.00 -4.09 -13.13
C VAL A 184 -14.39 -5.54 -12.89
N PHE A 185 -14.75 -5.91 -11.67
CA PHE A 185 -15.15 -7.26 -11.30
C PHE A 185 -16.36 -7.76 -12.08
N LEU A 186 -17.39 -6.92 -12.24
CA LEU A 186 -18.63 -7.27 -12.94
C LEU A 186 -18.51 -7.24 -14.47
N GLY A 187 -17.72 -6.28 -14.99
CA GLY A 187 -17.57 -6.08 -16.44
C GLY A 187 -16.49 -6.96 -17.09
N ARG A 188 -15.58 -7.52 -16.29
CA ARG A 188 -14.61 -8.52 -16.73
C ARG A 188 -15.08 -9.90 -16.32
N GLY A 189 -14.39 -10.88 -16.79
CA GLY A 189 -14.64 -12.26 -16.47
C GLY A 189 -15.15 -13.05 -17.66
N PRO A 190 -14.88 -14.35 -17.67
CA PRO A 190 -15.23 -15.20 -18.77
C PRO A 190 -16.75 -15.26 -18.96
N SER A 191 -17.17 -15.33 -20.19
CA SER A 191 -18.53 -15.68 -20.54
C SER A 191 -18.68 -17.20 -20.60
N ARG A 192 -19.91 -17.68 -20.66
CA ARG A 192 -20.21 -19.09 -20.94
C ARG A 192 -19.47 -19.60 -22.18
N LEU A 193 -19.39 -18.76 -23.23
CA LEU A 193 -18.71 -19.15 -24.48
C LEU A 193 -17.20 -19.28 -24.30
N ASP A 194 -16.57 -18.39 -23.56
CA ASP A 194 -15.12 -18.47 -23.27
C ASP A 194 -14.81 -19.74 -22.49
N ILE A 195 -15.62 -20.07 -21.50
CA ILE A 195 -15.45 -21.27 -20.68
C ILE A 195 -15.67 -22.54 -21.54
N ALA A 196 -16.73 -22.57 -22.34
CA ALA A 196 -16.98 -23.70 -23.24
C ALA A 196 -15.87 -23.91 -24.25
N GLN A 197 -15.29 -22.83 -24.78
CA GLN A 197 -14.17 -22.89 -25.72
C GLN A 197 -12.89 -23.46 -25.09
N VAL A 198 -12.58 -23.07 -23.84
CA VAL A 198 -11.37 -23.51 -23.14
C VAL A 198 -11.52 -24.92 -22.56
N CYS A 199 -12.65 -25.20 -21.91
CA CYS A 199 -12.85 -26.47 -21.20
C CYS A 199 -13.47 -27.57 -22.06
N GLY A 200 -13.97 -27.24 -23.25
CA GLY A 200 -14.76 -28.12 -24.11
C GLY A 200 -16.12 -28.47 -23.52
N GLY A 201 -17.15 -28.60 -24.38
CA GLY A 201 -18.49 -28.99 -23.97
C GLY A 201 -19.34 -27.83 -23.41
N GLU A 202 -20.40 -28.18 -22.69
CA GLU A 202 -21.34 -27.21 -22.14
C GLU A 202 -20.78 -26.48 -20.93
N ALA A 203 -21.11 -25.19 -20.82
CA ALA A 203 -20.77 -24.32 -19.68
C ALA A 203 -21.98 -23.45 -19.33
N MET A 204 -22.01 -22.97 -18.09
CA MET A 204 -23.01 -22.00 -17.60
C MET A 204 -22.41 -20.59 -17.58
N GLU A 205 -23.24 -19.57 -17.63
CA GLU A 205 -22.77 -18.19 -17.39
C GLU A 205 -22.40 -18.04 -15.91
N PRO A 206 -21.17 -17.60 -15.57
CA PRO A 206 -20.80 -17.40 -14.17
C PRO A 206 -21.63 -16.30 -13.52
N ILE A 207 -22.13 -16.58 -12.32
CA ILE A 207 -22.83 -15.58 -11.52
C ILE A 207 -21.80 -14.73 -10.79
N ARG A 208 -21.85 -13.40 -11.01
CA ARG A 208 -21.04 -12.43 -10.30
C ARG A 208 -21.91 -11.41 -9.58
N VAL A 209 -21.89 -11.47 -8.26
CA VAL A 209 -22.61 -10.55 -7.39
C VAL A 209 -21.62 -9.64 -6.67
N TYR A 210 -21.92 -8.35 -6.67
CA TYR A 210 -21.10 -7.36 -5.99
C TYR A 210 -21.98 -6.23 -5.44
N SER A 211 -21.75 -5.85 -4.20
CA SER A 211 -22.33 -4.64 -3.60
C SER A 211 -21.23 -3.66 -3.26
N GLY A 212 -21.35 -2.42 -3.73
CA GLY A 212 -20.52 -1.33 -3.27
C GLY A 212 -20.83 -0.99 -1.81
N MET A 213 -19.88 -0.31 -1.15
CA MET A 213 -20.12 0.18 0.21
C MET A 213 -21.20 1.28 0.17
N PRO A 214 -22.27 1.17 0.94
CA PRO A 214 -23.31 2.20 0.96
C PRO A 214 -22.74 3.54 1.45
N THR A 215 -23.10 4.62 0.77
CA THR A 215 -22.79 5.98 1.21
C THR A 215 -23.77 6.40 2.31
N GLY A 216 -23.29 7.09 3.35
CA GLY A 216 -24.18 7.64 4.37
C GLY A 216 -24.43 6.80 5.61
N GLY A 217 -23.53 5.85 5.93
CA GLY A 217 -23.56 5.12 7.23
C GLY A 217 -24.58 3.96 7.29
N ALA A 218 -25.16 3.58 6.18
CA ALA A 218 -26.10 2.44 6.07
C ALA A 218 -25.40 1.07 6.12
N GLY A 219 -24.31 0.95 6.70
CA GLY A 219 -23.68 -0.23 7.26
C GLY A 219 -23.43 -1.45 6.35
N ILE A 220 -22.64 -2.33 6.90
CA ILE A 220 -22.29 -3.63 6.31
C ILE A 220 -23.53 -4.51 6.12
N GLU A 221 -24.51 -4.38 7.02
CA GLU A 221 -25.77 -5.14 6.98
C GLU A 221 -26.57 -4.88 5.70
N GLN A 222 -26.67 -3.63 5.27
CA GLN A 222 -27.35 -3.29 4.03
C GLN A 222 -26.62 -3.82 2.80
N ALA A 223 -25.29 -3.73 2.78
CA ALA A 223 -24.49 -4.32 1.71
C ALA A 223 -24.68 -5.84 1.65
N ALA A 224 -24.65 -6.51 2.80
CA ALA A 224 -24.89 -7.95 2.89
C ALA A 224 -26.29 -8.34 2.44
N ALA A 225 -27.33 -7.60 2.86
CA ALA A 225 -28.70 -7.82 2.41
C ALA A 225 -28.85 -7.68 0.89
N THR A 226 -28.17 -6.69 0.30
CA THR A 226 -28.14 -6.48 -1.16
C THR A 226 -27.48 -7.66 -1.87
N VAL A 227 -26.36 -8.15 -1.36
CA VAL A 227 -25.67 -9.33 -1.92
C VAL A 227 -26.56 -10.56 -1.84
N VAL A 228 -27.20 -10.83 -0.71
CA VAL A 228 -28.11 -11.98 -0.55
C VAL A 228 -29.31 -11.88 -1.49
N ALA A 229 -29.89 -10.69 -1.66
CA ALA A 229 -30.98 -10.47 -2.61
C ALA A 229 -30.55 -10.76 -4.06
N GLU A 230 -29.35 -10.29 -4.46
CA GLU A 230 -28.81 -10.57 -5.78
C GLU A 230 -28.46 -12.04 -6.00
N LEU A 231 -27.91 -12.74 -5.00
CA LEU A 231 -27.67 -14.18 -5.06
C LEU A 231 -28.98 -14.97 -5.26
N ARG A 232 -30.06 -14.57 -4.59
CA ARG A 232 -31.38 -15.17 -4.80
C ARG A 232 -31.93 -14.88 -6.20
N ARG A 233 -31.84 -13.63 -6.64
CA ARG A 233 -32.33 -13.22 -7.97
C ARG A 233 -31.64 -13.99 -9.10
N THR A 234 -30.33 -14.21 -8.97
CA THR A 234 -29.50 -14.87 -9.99
C THR A 234 -29.57 -16.41 -9.92
N GLY A 235 -30.23 -16.99 -8.91
CA GLY A 235 -30.21 -18.43 -8.68
C GLY A 235 -28.85 -18.98 -8.22
N ALA A 236 -28.05 -18.16 -7.56
CA ALA A 236 -26.70 -18.54 -7.14
C ALA A 236 -26.72 -19.69 -6.10
N PHE A 237 -27.78 -19.81 -5.31
CA PHE A 237 -27.91 -20.90 -4.32
C PHE A 237 -28.20 -22.28 -4.94
N ASP A 238 -28.57 -22.32 -6.21
CA ASP A 238 -28.77 -23.56 -6.97
C ASP A 238 -27.50 -24.02 -7.71
N ARG A 239 -26.41 -23.25 -7.61
CA ARG A 239 -25.11 -23.59 -8.20
C ARG A 239 -24.33 -24.54 -7.30
N ALA A 240 -23.47 -25.34 -7.92
CA ALA A 240 -22.64 -26.33 -7.21
C ALA A 240 -21.63 -25.69 -6.27
N VAL A 241 -21.11 -24.48 -6.60
CA VAL A 241 -20.07 -23.81 -5.86
C VAL A 241 -20.40 -22.33 -5.66
N ILE A 242 -20.26 -21.84 -4.43
CA ILE A 242 -20.31 -20.41 -4.10
C ILE A 242 -18.96 -19.99 -3.55
N LEU A 243 -18.31 -19.04 -4.21
CA LEU A 243 -17.09 -18.39 -3.71
C LEU A 243 -17.42 -17.06 -3.05
N ILE A 244 -17.04 -16.90 -1.79
CA ILE A 244 -17.09 -15.62 -1.10
C ILE A 244 -15.69 -15.03 -1.08
N ALA A 245 -15.49 -13.98 -1.86
CA ALA A 245 -14.22 -13.27 -1.92
C ALA A 245 -14.26 -12.01 -1.04
N ALA A 246 -13.36 -11.93 -0.06
CA ALA A 246 -13.16 -10.70 0.70
C ALA A 246 -12.35 -9.72 -0.16
N SER A 247 -12.95 -8.57 -0.48
CA SER A 247 -12.25 -7.50 -1.19
C SER A 247 -11.23 -6.80 -0.28
N THR A 248 -10.18 -6.24 -0.87
CA THR A 248 -9.28 -5.32 -0.17
C THR A 248 -10.01 -4.01 0.17
N GLY A 249 -9.39 -3.14 0.98
CA GLY A 249 -9.98 -1.86 1.39
C GLY A 249 -10.44 -0.92 0.26
N SER A 250 -9.98 -1.14 -0.98
CA SER A 250 -10.43 -0.43 -2.18
C SER A 250 -11.63 -1.08 -2.88
N GLY A 251 -12.11 -2.23 -2.40
CA GLY A 251 -13.12 -3.05 -3.07
C GLY A 251 -12.56 -3.93 -4.19
N TRP A 252 -11.24 -3.98 -4.37
CA TRP A 252 -10.61 -4.78 -5.40
C TRP A 252 -10.68 -6.29 -5.06
N VAL A 253 -11.14 -7.06 -6.04
CA VAL A 253 -11.14 -8.52 -6.03
C VAL A 253 -10.16 -9.01 -7.07
N ASP A 254 -9.27 -9.92 -6.70
CA ASP A 254 -8.28 -10.49 -7.60
C ASP A 254 -8.92 -11.44 -8.61
N GLU A 255 -8.89 -11.05 -9.87
CA GLU A 255 -9.45 -11.84 -10.96
C GLU A 255 -8.73 -13.19 -11.12
N TRP A 256 -7.43 -13.23 -10.84
CA TRP A 256 -6.63 -14.46 -10.92
C TRP A 256 -7.01 -15.50 -9.87
N GLN A 257 -7.68 -15.09 -8.80
CA GLN A 257 -8.23 -16.01 -7.79
C GLN A 257 -9.63 -16.50 -8.16
N VAL A 258 -10.43 -15.67 -8.81
CA VAL A 258 -11.84 -15.95 -9.12
C VAL A 258 -12.00 -16.69 -10.44
N GLN A 259 -11.36 -16.22 -11.51
CA GLN A 259 -11.52 -16.79 -12.84
C GLN A 259 -11.15 -18.29 -12.95
N PRO A 260 -10.06 -18.80 -12.35
CA PRO A 260 -9.76 -20.21 -12.40
C PRO A 260 -10.88 -21.11 -11.86
N LEU A 261 -11.58 -20.65 -10.82
CA LEU A 261 -12.70 -21.38 -10.26
C LEU A 261 -13.86 -21.44 -11.26
N GLU A 262 -14.17 -20.33 -11.94
CA GLU A 262 -15.22 -20.27 -12.96
C GLU A 262 -14.95 -21.23 -14.12
N PHE A 263 -13.68 -21.38 -14.54
CA PHE A 263 -13.28 -22.39 -15.54
C PHE A 263 -13.37 -23.81 -14.98
N LEU A 264 -12.87 -24.06 -13.76
CA LEU A 264 -12.90 -25.40 -13.15
C LEU A 264 -14.32 -25.92 -12.91
N THR A 265 -15.25 -25.04 -12.51
CA THR A 265 -16.65 -25.40 -12.28
C THR A 265 -17.51 -25.31 -13.55
N ARG A 266 -16.94 -24.89 -14.68
CA ARG A 266 -17.65 -24.59 -15.92
C ARG A 266 -18.78 -23.56 -15.72
N GLY A 267 -18.57 -22.59 -14.86
CA GLY A 267 -19.53 -21.55 -14.54
C GLY A 267 -20.62 -21.96 -13.55
N ASN A 268 -20.60 -23.18 -13.02
CA ASN A 268 -21.62 -23.71 -12.11
C ASN A 268 -21.28 -23.47 -10.63
#